data_3e1a239ea605af6d7dfcd9895b97716b
#
_entry.id   3e1a239ea605af6d7dfcd9895b97716b
#
_cell.length_a   1.000
_cell.length_b   1.000
_cell.length_c   1.000
_cell.angle_alpha   90.00
_cell.angle_beta   90.00
_cell.angle_gamma   90.00
#
_symmetry.space_group_name_H-M   'P 1'
#
loop_
_entity.id
_entity.type
_entity.pdbx_description
1 polymer ?
#
loop_
_entity_poly.entity_id
_entity_poly.type
_entity_poly.pdbx_seq_one_letter_code
_entity_poly.pdbx_strand_id
1 'polypeptide(L)'
;MTYWFYRGVAFLIRLLPLPVAYWLGLRICDLFYFLNRRGRAAVRENLRIVFAHQGIVPSNRLLDGCARKTFQYFGKYLADFIRYRKLTPEGIRERVSVQGGEHLEALRNAPRGAIVLTAHFGNWELGGAFIASMGIPLHAVVRPVPSPALERIFEYFREQRGLHVIPLAKAGVGVAKALKRGEPVALVGDRDFTGNGRPWKFFGRETSLPRGAAWFAHRLGAPIVVGFVTRAPDDTFLLRLHPPIDPAQVPTEEAIQEKIAAIMEDAIARDPCQWFIFDPFWPPSP
;
A
#
# COMPACT_ATOMS: atom_id res chain seq x y z
N MET A 1 12.29 -14.03 -23.58
CA MET A 1 11.86 -15.26 -22.87
C MET A 1 11.18 -14.96 -21.53
N THR A 2 11.77 -14.21 -20.64
CA THR A 2 11.28 -13.94 -19.28
C THR A 2 9.87 -13.31 -19.23
N TYR A 3 9.53 -12.37 -20.12
CA TYR A 3 8.20 -11.75 -20.19
C TYR A 3 7.08 -12.76 -20.48
N TRP A 4 7.27 -13.61 -21.49
CA TRP A 4 6.28 -14.63 -21.87
C TRP A 4 6.11 -15.70 -20.80
N PHE A 5 7.20 -16.03 -20.09
CA PHE A 5 7.13 -16.92 -18.93
C PHE A 5 6.24 -16.35 -17.83
N TYR A 6 6.47 -15.10 -17.40
CA TYR A 6 5.63 -14.47 -16.38
C TYR A 6 4.18 -14.29 -16.82
N ARG A 7 3.95 -13.98 -18.08
CA ARG A 7 2.58 -13.94 -18.64
C ARG A 7 1.91 -15.32 -18.61
N GLY A 8 2.63 -16.38 -18.94
CA GLY A 8 2.14 -17.74 -18.85
C GLY A 8 1.76 -18.13 -17.43
N VAL A 9 2.63 -17.85 -16.44
CA VAL A 9 2.35 -18.07 -15.02
C VAL A 9 1.12 -17.27 -14.57
N ALA A 10 1.05 -16.00 -14.90
CA ALA A 10 -0.10 -15.17 -14.57
C ALA A 10 -1.39 -15.66 -15.25
N PHE A 11 -1.31 -16.18 -16.47
CA PHE A 11 -2.43 -16.80 -17.18
C PHE A 11 -2.92 -18.05 -16.45
N LEU A 12 -2.01 -18.95 -16.08
CA LEU A 12 -2.34 -20.17 -15.32
C LEU A 12 -2.99 -19.86 -13.98
N ILE A 13 -2.42 -18.94 -13.20
CA ILE A 13 -2.99 -18.51 -11.90
C ILE A 13 -4.42 -17.97 -12.09
N ARG A 14 -4.70 -17.29 -13.20
CA ARG A 14 -6.05 -16.79 -13.51
C ARG A 14 -7.04 -17.89 -13.85
N LEU A 15 -6.60 -19.00 -14.42
CA LEU A 15 -7.47 -20.14 -14.74
C LEU A 15 -7.91 -20.92 -13.49
N LEU A 16 -7.09 -20.93 -12.44
CA LEU A 16 -7.37 -21.66 -11.22
C LEU A 16 -8.61 -21.10 -10.52
N PRO A 17 -9.44 -21.91 -9.84
CA PRO A 17 -10.40 -21.44 -8.85
C PRO A 17 -9.70 -20.60 -7.76
N LEU A 18 -10.40 -19.59 -7.20
CA LEU A 18 -9.78 -18.69 -6.23
C LEU A 18 -9.20 -19.41 -5.00
N PRO A 19 -9.88 -20.39 -4.39
CA PRO A 19 -9.34 -21.13 -3.26
C PRO A 19 -8.03 -21.86 -3.59
N VAL A 20 -7.93 -22.41 -4.82
CA VAL A 20 -6.72 -23.11 -5.29
C VAL A 20 -5.58 -22.13 -5.50
N ALA A 21 -5.85 -20.96 -6.09
CA ALA A 21 -4.85 -19.92 -6.27
C ALA A 21 -4.33 -19.40 -4.92
N TYR A 22 -5.20 -19.22 -3.93
CA TYR A 22 -4.80 -18.85 -2.56
C TYR A 22 -4.00 -19.96 -1.88
N TRP A 23 -4.47 -21.22 -1.96
CA TRP A 23 -3.73 -22.34 -1.39
C TRP A 23 -2.30 -22.43 -1.96
N LEU A 24 -2.16 -22.31 -3.28
CA LEU A 24 -0.85 -22.30 -3.94
C LEU A 24 0.02 -21.12 -3.47
N GLY A 25 -0.55 -19.91 -3.44
CA GLY A 25 0.11 -18.71 -2.93
C GLY A 25 0.60 -18.89 -1.49
N LEU A 26 -0.23 -19.47 -0.61
CA LEU A 26 0.12 -19.77 0.78
C LEU A 26 1.30 -20.76 0.85
N ARG A 27 1.27 -21.85 0.06
CA ARG A 27 2.36 -22.86 0.08
C ARG A 27 3.68 -22.31 -0.44
N ILE A 28 3.64 -21.52 -1.52
CA ILE A 28 4.83 -20.84 -2.06
C ILE A 28 5.40 -19.87 -1.02
N CYS A 29 4.55 -19.08 -0.36
CA CYS A 29 4.99 -18.13 0.64
C CYS A 29 5.43 -18.80 1.95
N ASP A 30 4.86 -19.94 2.34
CA ASP A 30 5.39 -20.76 3.43
C ASP A 30 6.82 -21.23 3.13
N LEU A 31 7.06 -21.75 1.92
CA LEU A 31 8.41 -22.15 1.49
C LEU A 31 9.36 -20.94 1.51
N PHE A 32 8.92 -19.82 0.97
CA PHE A 32 9.72 -18.58 0.95
C PHE A 32 10.01 -18.06 2.37
N TYR A 33 9.08 -18.16 3.31
CA TYR A 33 9.29 -17.85 4.72
C TYR A 33 10.42 -18.67 5.35
N PHE A 34 10.52 -19.96 5.03
CA PHE A 34 11.59 -20.82 5.55
C PHE A 34 12.94 -20.55 4.89
N LEU A 35 12.97 -20.26 3.60
CA LEU A 35 14.19 -20.02 2.83
C LEU A 35 14.75 -18.60 3.04
N ASN A 36 13.89 -17.59 3.14
CA ASN A 36 14.30 -16.19 3.29
C ASN A 36 14.55 -15.82 4.75
N ARG A 37 15.67 -16.28 5.30
CA ARG A 37 16.06 -16.03 6.69
C ARG A 37 16.17 -14.54 7.01
N ARG A 38 16.71 -13.73 6.09
CA ARG A 38 16.87 -12.26 6.27
C ARG A 38 15.52 -11.57 6.34
N GLY A 39 14.65 -11.81 5.38
CA GLY A 39 13.30 -11.23 5.36
C GLY A 39 12.48 -11.65 6.58
N ARG A 40 12.56 -12.92 7.00
CA ARG A 40 11.90 -13.40 8.21
C ARG A 40 12.40 -12.67 9.46
N ALA A 41 13.72 -12.50 9.61
CA ALA A 41 14.30 -11.80 10.75
C ALA A 41 13.86 -10.32 10.75
N ALA A 42 13.87 -9.67 9.60
CA ALA A 42 13.41 -8.28 9.45
C ALA A 42 11.94 -8.13 9.83
N VAL A 43 11.05 -8.95 9.29
CA VAL A 43 9.61 -8.92 9.65
C VAL A 43 9.41 -9.13 11.14
N ARG A 44 10.10 -10.09 11.76
CA ARG A 44 10.01 -10.32 13.21
C ARG A 44 10.45 -9.11 14.04
N GLU A 45 11.53 -8.45 13.63
CA GLU A 45 12.03 -7.27 14.34
C GLU A 45 11.07 -6.08 14.16
N ASN A 46 10.59 -5.84 12.94
CA ASN A 46 9.58 -4.82 12.67
C ASN A 46 8.32 -5.04 13.53
N LEU A 47 7.81 -6.28 13.58
CA LEU A 47 6.66 -6.65 14.42
C LEU A 47 6.93 -6.46 15.92
N ARG A 48 8.15 -6.78 16.40
CA ARG A 48 8.52 -6.57 17.81
C ARG A 48 8.41 -5.09 18.19
N ILE A 49 8.85 -4.19 17.32
CA ILE A 49 8.77 -2.75 17.55
C ILE A 49 7.31 -2.28 17.57
N VAL A 50 6.50 -2.73 16.62
CA VAL A 50 5.07 -2.41 16.57
C VAL A 50 4.34 -2.89 17.82
N PHE A 51 4.54 -4.13 18.28
CA PHE A 51 3.95 -4.64 19.50
C PHE A 51 4.44 -3.92 20.75
N ALA A 52 5.74 -3.62 20.82
CA ALA A 52 6.31 -2.88 21.96
C ALA A 52 5.70 -1.48 22.09
N HIS A 53 5.44 -0.80 20.99
CA HIS A 53 4.75 0.50 20.96
C HIS A 53 3.32 0.40 21.53
N GLN A 54 2.67 -0.74 21.36
CA GLN A 54 1.34 -1.03 21.96
C GLN A 54 1.42 -1.46 23.43
N GLY A 55 2.60 -1.47 24.06
CA GLY A 55 2.81 -1.97 25.42
C GLY A 55 2.79 -3.50 25.51
N ILE A 56 2.85 -4.20 24.38
CA ILE A 56 2.83 -5.67 24.32
C ILE A 56 4.27 -6.19 24.27
N VAL A 57 4.65 -7.09 25.16
CA VAL A 57 5.89 -7.86 25.08
C VAL A 57 5.60 -9.17 24.32
N PRO A 58 5.92 -9.24 23.02
CA PRO A 58 5.50 -10.37 22.20
C PRO A 58 6.36 -11.61 22.51
N SER A 59 5.72 -12.77 22.69
CA SER A 59 6.43 -14.04 22.72
C SER A 59 7.02 -14.40 21.36
N ASN A 60 8.05 -15.25 21.33
CA ASN A 60 8.60 -15.75 20.06
C ASN A 60 7.53 -16.45 19.22
N ARG A 61 6.60 -17.19 19.84
CA ARG A 61 5.49 -17.85 19.15
C ARG A 61 4.56 -16.85 18.45
N LEU A 62 4.25 -15.73 19.10
CA LEU A 62 3.44 -14.66 18.51
C LEU A 62 4.16 -14.03 17.33
N LEU A 63 5.45 -13.69 17.48
CA LEU A 63 6.27 -13.10 16.41
C LEU A 63 6.39 -14.04 15.21
N ASP A 64 6.67 -15.33 15.43
CA ASP A 64 6.78 -16.31 14.35
C ASP A 64 5.44 -16.52 13.64
N GLY A 65 4.36 -16.61 14.39
CA GLY A 65 3.01 -16.76 13.86
C GLY A 65 2.60 -15.55 13.01
N CYS A 66 2.81 -14.34 13.50
CA CYS A 66 2.49 -13.12 12.74
C CYS A 66 3.43 -12.95 11.54
N ALA A 67 4.74 -13.15 11.70
CA ALA A 67 5.67 -13.07 10.58
C ALA A 67 5.31 -14.06 9.46
N ARG A 68 4.99 -15.31 9.79
CA ARG A 68 4.53 -16.28 8.79
C ARG A 68 3.24 -15.82 8.10
N LYS A 69 2.26 -15.29 8.86
CA LYS A 69 1.04 -14.70 8.30
C LYS A 69 1.34 -13.55 7.35
N THR A 70 2.34 -12.70 7.65
CA THR A 70 2.75 -11.60 6.76
C THR A 70 3.17 -12.14 5.38
N PHE A 71 4.00 -13.18 5.34
CA PHE A 71 4.37 -13.84 4.07
C PHE A 71 3.16 -14.44 3.37
N GLN A 72 2.27 -15.10 4.10
CA GLN A 72 1.06 -15.72 3.56
C GLN A 72 0.07 -14.69 2.99
N TYR A 73 -0.19 -13.60 3.71
CA TYR A 73 -1.02 -12.50 3.22
C TYR A 73 -0.43 -11.84 1.96
N PHE A 74 0.90 -11.69 1.91
CA PHE A 74 1.57 -11.21 0.70
C PHE A 74 1.37 -12.17 -0.49
N GLY A 75 1.38 -13.49 -0.26
CA GLY A 75 1.06 -14.48 -1.28
C GLY A 75 -0.38 -14.34 -1.82
N LYS A 76 -1.35 -14.16 -0.93
CA LYS A 76 -2.74 -13.86 -1.32
C LYS A 76 -2.86 -12.53 -2.07
N TYR A 77 -2.16 -11.48 -1.61
CA TYR A 77 -2.08 -10.20 -2.30
C TYR A 77 -1.59 -10.33 -3.75
N LEU A 78 -0.52 -11.09 -3.98
CA LEU A 78 -0.01 -11.34 -5.34
C LEU A 78 -1.02 -12.12 -6.20
N ALA A 79 -1.69 -13.13 -5.63
CA ALA A 79 -2.73 -13.88 -6.33
C ALA A 79 -3.89 -12.96 -6.73
N ASP A 80 -4.35 -12.09 -5.83
CA ASP A 80 -5.37 -11.09 -6.12
C ASP A 80 -4.93 -10.15 -7.23
N PHE A 81 -3.74 -9.56 -7.10
CA PHE A 81 -3.20 -8.62 -8.07
C PHE A 81 -3.23 -9.19 -9.49
N ILE A 82 -2.85 -10.45 -9.66
CA ILE A 82 -2.87 -11.14 -10.95
C ILE A 82 -4.32 -11.40 -11.42
N ARG A 83 -5.25 -11.66 -10.51
CA ARG A 83 -6.62 -12.09 -10.82
C ARG A 83 -7.62 -10.96 -11.00
N TYR A 84 -7.36 -9.78 -10.45
CA TYR A 84 -8.32 -8.64 -10.53
C TYR A 84 -8.69 -8.24 -11.96
N ARG A 85 -7.88 -8.59 -12.96
CA ARG A 85 -8.25 -8.38 -14.37
C ARG A 85 -9.57 -9.06 -14.77
N LYS A 86 -9.96 -10.14 -14.08
CA LYS A 86 -11.24 -10.84 -14.33
C LYS A 86 -12.44 -10.15 -13.67
N LEU A 87 -12.21 -9.20 -12.79
CA LEU A 87 -13.29 -8.50 -12.11
C LEU A 87 -13.72 -7.30 -12.95
N THR A 88 -15.03 -7.19 -13.14
CA THR A 88 -15.65 -5.95 -13.61
C THR A 88 -15.52 -4.88 -12.52
N PRO A 89 -15.72 -3.59 -12.84
CA PRO A 89 -15.83 -2.55 -11.82
C PRO A 89 -16.84 -2.87 -10.71
N GLU A 90 -17.98 -3.46 -11.07
CA GLU A 90 -19.02 -3.93 -10.13
C GLU A 90 -18.46 -5.03 -9.22
N GLY A 91 -17.85 -6.05 -9.78
CA GLY A 91 -17.25 -7.15 -9.02
C GLY A 91 -16.11 -6.73 -8.09
N ILE A 92 -15.41 -5.61 -8.36
CA ILE A 92 -14.47 -5.01 -7.43
C ILE A 92 -15.24 -4.36 -6.27
N ARG A 93 -16.28 -3.57 -6.56
CA ARG A 93 -17.09 -2.88 -5.54
C ARG A 93 -17.82 -3.85 -4.61
N GLU A 94 -18.33 -4.96 -5.13
CA GLU A 94 -19.01 -5.99 -4.34
C GLU A 94 -18.11 -6.70 -3.31
N ARG A 95 -16.80 -6.73 -3.57
CA ARG A 95 -15.83 -7.40 -2.69
C ARG A 95 -15.26 -6.52 -1.59
N VAL A 96 -15.53 -5.22 -1.63
CA VAL A 96 -14.92 -4.24 -0.75
C VAL A 96 -16.01 -3.51 0.02
N SER A 97 -16.12 -3.79 1.31
CA SER A 97 -16.91 -2.96 2.22
C SER A 97 -16.15 -1.65 2.49
N VAL A 98 -16.89 -0.54 2.64
CA VAL A 98 -16.28 0.78 2.80
C VAL A 98 -16.71 1.40 4.13
N GLN A 99 -15.73 1.92 4.87
CA GLN A 99 -15.92 2.81 6.02
C GLN A 99 -15.30 4.18 5.69
N GLY A 100 -16.02 5.26 5.96
CA GLY A 100 -15.61 6.61 5.59
C GLY A 100 -15.82 6.89 4.09
N GLY A 101 -16.80 6.25 3.44
CA GLY A 101 -17.08 6.41 2.02
C GLY A 101 -17.41 7.85 1.62
N GLU A 102 -17.92 8.67 2.54
CA GLU A 102 -18.14 10.10 2.39
C GLU A 102 -16.86 10.86 2.06
N HIS A 103 -15.71 10.36 2.46
CA HIS A 103 -14.42 11.00 2.17
C HIS A 103 -13.95 10.82 0.71
N LEU A 104 -14.62 9.95 -0.07
CA LEU A 104 -14.41 9.86 -1.52
C LEU A 104 -14.83 11.13 -2.25
N GLU A 105 -15.76 11.91 -1.68
CA GLU A 105 -16.15 13.21 -2.22
C GLU A 105 -14.98 14.18 -2.32
N ALA A 106 -14.04 14.14 -1.35
CA ALA A 106 -12.83 14.94 -1.40
C ALA A 106 -11.93 14.61 -2.60
N LEU A 107 -11.98 13.35 -3.09
CA LEU A 107 -11.23 12.94 -4.28
C LEU A 107 -11.86 13.41 -5.58
N ARG A 108 -13.20 13.55 -5.60
CA ARG A 108 -13.94 13.98 -6.80
C ARG A 108 -13.98 15.48 -6.97
N ASN A 109 -14.14 16.19 -5.85
CA ASN A 109 -14.54 17.60 -5.85
C ASN A 109 -13.42 18.55 -5.45
N ALA A 110 -12.20 18.07 -5.17
CA ALA A 110 -11.07 18.92 -4.84
C ALA A 110 -10.60 19.74 -6.07
N PRO A 111 -10.71 21.06 -6.07
CA PRO A 111 -10.35 21.87 -7.26
C PRO A 111 -8.87 21.77 -7.64
N ARG A 112 -8.04 21.39 -6.68
CA ARG A 112 -6.60 21.23 -6.83
C ARG A 112 -6.17 19.76 -6.81
N GLY A 113 -7.10 18.84 -7.17
CA GLY A 113 -6.88 17.42 -6.99
C GLY A 113 -6.75 17.03 -5.52
N ALA A 114 -6.54 15.75 -5.25
CA ALA A 114 -6.35 15.24 -3.90
C ALA A 114 -5.25 14.16 -3.88
N ILE A 115 -4.67 13.93 -2.71
CA ILE A 115 -3.70 12.86 -2.52
C ILE A 115 -4.39 11.72 -1.81
N VAL A 116 -4.40 10.54 -2.42
CA VAL A 116 -4.76 9.27 -1.76
C VAL A 116 -3.49 8.68 -1.19
N LEU A 117 -3.39 8.62 0.11
CA LEU A 117 -2.20 8.10 0.77
C LEU A 117 -2.48 6.75 1.42
N THR A 118 -1.60 5.80 1.19
CA THR A 118 -1.65 4.46 1.78
C THR A 118 -0.25 4.02 2.23
N ALA A 119 -0.13 2.78 2.71
CA ALA A 119 1.12 2.12 3.06
C ALA A 119 1.25 0.78 2.33
N HIS A 120 2.41 0.11 2.41
CA HIS A 120 2.56 -1.29 2.00
C HIS A 120 1.81 -2.22 2.99
N PHE A 121 0.54 -1.92 3.20
CA PHE A 121 -0.32 -2.51 4.20
C PHE A 121 -1.63 -2.99 3.56
N GLY A 122 -2.01 -4.25 3.82
CA GLY A 122 -3.21 -4.85 3.25
C GLY A 122 -3.15 -4.97 1.72
N ASN A 123 -4.18 -4.54 1.02
CA ASN A 123 -4.27 -4.63 -0.44
C ASN A 123 -4.44 -3.26 -1.10
N TRP A 124 -3.38 -2.47 -1.10
CA TRP A 124 -3.37 -1.11 -1.68
C TRP A 124 -3.68 -1.09 -3.19
N GLU A 125 -3.30 -2.13 -3.94
CA GLU A 125 -3.62 -2.23 -5.37
C GLU A 125 -5.13 -2.40 -5.60
N LEU A 126 -5.81 -3.16 -4.73
CA LEU A 126 -7.27 -3.26 -4.75
C LEU A 126 -7.91 -1.91 -4.38
N GLY A 127 -7.32 -1.18 -3.43
CA GLY A 127 -7.77 0.16 -3.07
C GLY A 127 -7.73 1.12 -4.25
N GLY A 128 -6.63 1.14 -4.98
CA GLY A 128 -6.50 1.92 -6.21
C GLY A 128 -7.52 1.49 -7.28
N ALA A 129 -7.67 0.19 -7.51
CA ALA A 129 -8.64 -0.34 -8.46
C ALA A 129 -10.09 -0.03 -8.04
N PHE A 130 -10.40 -0.04 -6.74
CA PHE A 130 -11.71 0.33 -6.23
C PHE A 130 -12.03 1.81 -6.53
N ILE A 131 -11.12 2.73 -6.23
CA ILE A 131 -11.30 4.16 -6.49
C ILE A 131 -11.47 4.40 -8.00
N ALA A 132 -10.65 3.78 -8.84
CA ALA A 132 -10.77 3.88 -10.29
C ALA A 132 -12.11 3.31 -10.79
N SER A 133 -12.63 2.21 -10.18
CA SER A 133 -13.93 1.62 -10.52
C SER A 133 -15.12 2.55 -10.25
N MET A 134 -14.91 3.57 -9.42
CA MET A 134 -15.89 4.63 -9.14
C MET A 134 -15.87 5.77 -10.19
N GLY A 135 -15.10 5.61 -11.26
CA GLY A 135 -14.94 6.62 -12.31
C GLY A 135 -14.02 7.79 -11.92
N ILE A 136 -13.19 7.62 -10.92
CA ILE A 136 -12.22 8.62 -10.46
C ILE A 136 -10.89 8.37 -11.19
N PRO A 137 -10.35 9.31 -11.99
CA PRO A 137 -9.10 9.14 -12.74
C PRO A 137 -7.89 9.19 -11.78
N LEU A 138 -7.48 8.04 -11.26
CA LEU A 138 -6.44 7.94 -10.24
C LEU A 138 -5.05 7.76 -10.87
N HIS A 139 -4.12 8.64 -10.51
CA HIS A 139 -2.71 8.55 -10.88
C HIS A 139 -1.92 7.88 -9.76
N ALA A 140 -1.24 6.77 -10.04
CA ALA A 140 -0.44 6.05 -9.04
C ALA A 140 1.05 6.26 -9.26
N VAL A 141 1.76 6.76 -8.24
CA VAL A 141 3.22 6.81 -8.26
C VAL A 141 3.77 5.43 -7.97
N VAL A 142 4.57 4.91 -8.89
CA VAL A 142 5.12 3.56 -8.80
C VAL A 142 6.63 3.55 -8.91
N ARG A 143 7.27 2.69 -8.10
CA ARG A 143 8.69 2.39 -8.22
C ARG A 143 8.85 1.26 -9.25
N PRO A 144 9.76 1.40 -10.23
CA PRO A 144 10.07 0.31 -11.15
C PRO A 144 10.58 -0.91 -10.40
N VAL A 145 10.12 -2.10 -10.80
CA VAL A 145 10.68 -3.35 -10.31
C VAL A 145 11.96 -3.70 -11.08
N PRO A 146 12.92 -4.46 -10.48
CA PRO A 146 14.22 -4.74 -11.12
C PRO A 146 14.12 -5.46 -12.47
N SER A 147 13.01 -6.16 -12.73
CA SER A 147 12.77 -6.86 -13.99
C SER A 147 11.91 -6.03 -14.94
N PRO A 148 12.42 -5.56 -16.10
CA PRO A 148 11.60 -4.84 -17.08
C PRO A 148 10.40 -5.65 -17.60
N ALA A 149 10.52 -6.98 -17.58
CA ALA A 149 9.42 -7.87 -17.97
C ALA A 149 8.27 -7.87 -16.95
N LEU A 150 8.59 -7.87 -15.64
CA LEU A 150 7.60 -7.74 -14.58
C LEU A 150 7.00 -6.34 -14.54
N GLU A 151 7.82 -5.31 -14.76
CA GLU A 151 7.35 -3.91 -14.81
C GLU A 151 6.22 -3.75 -15.83
N ARG A 152 6.45 -4.17 -17.09
CA ARG A 152 5.41 -4.13 -18.14
C ARG A 152 4.14 -4.88 -17.77
N ILE A 153 4.25 -5.98 -17.02
CA ILE A 153 3.08 -6.75 -16.57
C ILE A 153 2.33 -5.98 -15.50
N PHE A 154 3.03 -5.36 -14.56
CA PHE A 154 2.41 -4.57 -13.49
C PHE A 154 1.76 -3.29 -14.02
N GLU A 155 2.44 -2.57 -14.91
CA GLU A 155 1.86 -1.40 -15.62
C GLU A 155 0.59 -1.81 -16.36
N TYR A 156 0.68 -2.83 -17.19
CA TYR A 156 -0.48 -3.34 -17.94
C TYR A 156 -1.65 -3.72 -17.01
N PHE A 157 -1.39 -4.34 -15.84
CA PHE A 157 -2.46 -4.68 -14.92
C PHE A 157 -3.07 -3.46 -14.22
N ARG A 158 -2.31 -2.41 -13.95
CA ARG A 158 -2.80 -1.15 -13.39
C ARG A 158 -3.63 -0.37 -14.42
N GLU A 159 -3.13 -0.23 -15.64
CA GLU A 159 -3.84 0.44 -16.74
C GLU A 159 -5.19 -0.22 -17.06
N GLN A 160 -5.24 -1.55 -17.07
CA GLN A 160 -6.49 -2.31 -17.27
C GLN A 160 -7.53 -2.07 -16.17
N ARG A 161 -7.16 -1.45 -15.07
CA ARG A 161 -8.03 -1.06 -13.96
C ARG A 161 -8.32 0.44 -13.91
N GLY A 162 -7.92 1.16 -14.96
CA GLY A 162 -8.12 2.61 -15.06
C GLY A 162 -7.15 3.43 -14.21
N LEU A 163 -6.01 2.87 -13.80
CA LEU A 163 -4.96 3.59 -13.10
C LEU A 163 -3.97 4.19 -14.10
N HIS A 164 -3.64 5.46 -13.92
CA HIS A 164 -2.58 6.13 -14.66
C HIS A 164 -1.26 6.03 -13.90
N VAL A 165 -0.22 5.46 -14.52
CA VAL A 165 1.07 5.25 -13.86
C VAL A 165 1.96 6.48 -13.98
N ILE A 166 2.51 6.94 -12.85
CA ILE A 166 3.57 7.94 -12.77
C ILE A 166 4.84 7.24 -12.25
N PRO A 167 5.89 7.08 -13.06
CA PRO A 167 7.14 6.52 -12.58
C PRO A 167 7.76 7.37 -11.44
N LEU A 168 8.27 6.74 -10.39
CA LEU A 168 8.84 7.42 -9.22
C LEU A 168 9.90 8.47 -9.59
N ALA A 169 10.74 8.18 -10.58
CA ALA A 169 11.75 9.13 -11.08
C ALA A 169 11.15 10.43 -11.66
N LYS A 170 9.87 10.40 -12.05
CA LYS A 170 9.13 11.56 -12.59
C LYS A 170 8.06 12.06 -11.60
N ALA A 171 8.04 11.57 -10.35
CA ALA A 171 6.99 11.87 -9.38
C ALA A 171 6.82 13.37 -9.15
N GLY A 172 7.90 14.12 -8.96
CA GLY A 172 7.82 15.56 -8.70
C GLY A 172 6.99 16.32 -9.73
N VAL A 173 7.28 16.12 -11.00
CA VAL A 173 6.57 16.78 -12.12
C VAL A 173 5.21 16.14 -12.39
N GLY A 174 5.15 14.81 -12.37
CA GLY A 174 3.93 14.05 -12.68
C GLY A 174 2.81 14.32 -11.68
N VAL A 175 3.12 14.25 -10.39
CA VAL A 175 2.17 14.56 -9.29
C VAL A 175 1.68 15.99 -9.38
N ALA A 176 2.61 16.95 -9.51
CA ALA A 176 2.23 18.37 -9.61
C ALA A 176 1.32 18.65 -10.84
N LYS A 177 1.57 17.99 -11.97
CA LYS A 177 0.73 18.13 -13.18
C LYS A 177 -0.67 17.54 -12.96
N ALA A 178 -0.79 16.34 -12.36
CA ALA A 178 -2.07 15.70 -12.09
C ALA A 178 -2.90 16.54 -11.12
N LEU A 179 -2.31 16.95 -9.97
CA LEU A 179 -2.98 17.77 -8.98
C LEU A 179 -3.45 19.12 -9.55
N LYS A 180 -2.64 19.79 -10.39
CA LYS A 180 -3.05 21.04 -11.06
C LYS A 180 -4.23 20.88 -12.02
N ARG A 181 -4.48 19.66 -12.53
CA ARG A 181 -5.66 19.34 -13.36
C ARG A 181 -6.89 18.94 -12.54
N GLY A 182 -6.79 18.97 -11.21
CA GLY A 182 -7.86 18.50 -10.34
C GLY A 182 -7.95 16.97 -10.25
N GLU A 183 -6.92 16.23 -10.68
CA GLU A 183 -6.91 14.78 -10.71
C GLU A 183 -6.23 14.21 -9.46
N PRO A 184 -6.81 13.17 -8.81
CA PRO A 184 -6.22 12.58 -7.62
C PRO A 184 -4.99 11.73 -7.91
N VAL A 185 -4.06 11.74 -6.94
CA VAL A 185 -2.79 10.99 -7.02
C VAL A 185 -2.66 10.04 -5.84
N ALA A 186 -2.40 8.77 -6.10
CA ALA A 186 -2.11 7.76 -5.09
C ALA A 186 -0.61 7.68 -4.80
N LEU A 187 -0.28 7.71 -3.50
CA LEU A 187 1.07 7.57 -2.97
C LEU A 187 1.11 6.47 -1.91
N VAL A 188 2.19 5.69 -1.88
CA VAL A 188 2.50 4.77 -0.79
C VAL A 188 3.57 5.42 0.07
N GLY A 189 3.23 5.79 1.30
CA GLY A 189 3.96 6.76 2.10
C GLY A 189 4.74 6.21 3.29
N ASP A 190 4.88 4.89 3.43
CA ASP A 190 5.57 4.27 4.56
C ASP A 190 7.07 3.97 4.29
N ARG A 191 7.56 4.01 3.03
CA ARG A 191 8.97 3.72 2.70
C ARG A 191 9.60 4.82 1.88
N ASP A 192 10.75 5.31 2.33
CA ASP A 192 11.58 6.21 1.54
C ASP A 192 12.49 5.42 0.59
N PHE A 193 12.16 5.45 -0.70
CA PHE A 193 12.96 4.86 -1.78
C PHE A 193 13.84 5.88 -2.49
N THR A 194 13.73 7.15 -2.13
CA THR A 194 14.42 8.25 -2.83
C THR A 194 15.65 8.74 -2.07
N GLY A 195 15.77 8.39 -0.79
CA GLY A 195 16.77 8.92 0.12
C GLY A 195 16.54 10.40 0.50
N ASN A 196 15.40 10.96 0.12
CA ASN A 196 14.99 12.34 0.41
C ASN A 196 13.96 12.45 1.54
N GLY A 197 13.72 11.34 2.25
CA GLY A 197 12.86 11.32 3.43
C GLY A 197 13.40 12.19 4.55
N ARG A 198 12.58 12.45 5.54
CA ARG A 198 12.97 13.15 6.76
C ARG A 198 13.07 12.18 7.93
N PRO A 199 14.00 12.40 8.88
CA PRO A 199 13.99 11.71 10.16
C PRO A 199 12.63 11.91 10.84
N TRP A 200 12.04 10.81 11.29
CA TRP A 200 10.72 10.80 11.94
C TRP A 200 10.64 9.71 12.99
N LYS A 201 9.94 9.98 14.09
CA LYS A 201 9.61 8.94 15.05
C LYS A 201 8.38 8.18 14.56
N PHE A 202 8.55 6.90 14.25
CA PHE A 202 7.49 6.00 13.82
C PHE A 202 7.50 4.77 14.72
N PHE A 203 6.38 4.46 15.36
CA PHE A 203 6.30 3.52 16.48
C PHE A 203 7.33 3.79 17.58
N GLY A 204 7.53 5.08 17.91
CA GLY A 204 8.45 5.51 18.96
C GLY A 204 9.93 5.42 18.62
N ARG A 205 10.32 4.94 17.43
CA ARG A 205 11.72 4.81 16.97
C ARG A 205 12.00 5.69 15.76
N GLU A 206 13.22 6.19 15.69
CA GLU A 206 13.65 7.03 14.55
C GLU A 206 13.81 6.21 13.28
N THR A 207 13.28 6.72 12.19
CA THR A 207 13.38 6.19 10.83
C THR A 207 13.30 7.32 9.82
N SER A 208 13.47 7.03 8.52
CA SER A 208 13.24 7.99 7.43
C SER A 208 11.87 7.74 6.82
N LEU A 209 10.95 8.72 6.91
CA LEU A 209 9.67 8.67 6.22
C LEU A 209 9.66 9.57 4.97
N PRO A 210 8.97 9.13 3.89
CA PRO A 210 8.79 9.95 2.70
C PRO A 210 8.02 11.24 3.04
N ARG A 211 8.57 12.37 2.67
CA ARG A 211 7.91 13.66 2.86
C ARG A 211 6.94 14.06 1.74
N GLY A 212 6.92 13.30 0.63
CA GLY A 212 6.28 13.72 -0.63
C GLY A 212 4.81 14.10 -0.46
N ALA A 213 4.02 13.30 0.26
CA ALA A 213 2.59 13.58 0.46
C ALA A 213 2.37 14.89 1.21
N ALA A 214 3.05 15.09 2.35
CA ALA A 214 2.94 16.31 3.15
C ALA A 214 3.43 17.53 2.37
N TRP A 215 4.53 17.39 1.63
CA TRP A 215 5.10 18.46 0.81
C TRP A 215 4.14 18.90 -0.32
N PHE A 216 3.58 17.96 -1.09
CA PHE A 216 2.63 18.30 -2.14
C PHE A 216 1.36 18.92 -1.58
N ALA A 217 0.83 18.38 -0.49
CA ALA A 217 -0.36 18.91 0.17
C ALA A 217 -0.12 20.37 0.60
N HIS A 218 0.95 20.62 1.33
CA HIS A 218 1.26 21.96 1.84
C HIS A 218 1.54 22.97 0.71
N ARG A 219 2.31 22.56 -0.33
CA ARG A 219 2.71 23.46 -1.41
C ARG A 219 1.63 23.72 -2.45
N LEU A 220 0.76 22.73 -2.71
CA LEU A 220 -0.25 22.83 -3.77
C LEU A 220 -1.66 23.01 -3.23
N GLY A 221 -1.86 22.92 -1.92
CA GLY A 221 -3.16 23.02 -1.28
C GLY A 221 -4.06 21.79 -1.60
N ALA A 222 -3.47 20.64 -1.87
CA ALA A 222 -4.20 19.41 -2.15
C ALA A 222 -4.51 18.65 -0.86
N PRO A 223 -5.78 18.34 -0.52
CA PRO A 223 -6.12 17.55 0.64
C PRO A 223 -5.58 16.12 0.54
N ILE A 224 -5.29 15.49 1.68
CA ILE A 224 -4.84 14.10 1.76
C ILE A 224 -5.95 13.25 2.34
N VAL A 225 -6.39 12.23 1.63
CA VAL A 225 -7.25 11.17 2.15
C VAL A 225 -6.38 9.93 2.40
N VAL A 226 -6.19 9.59 3.67
CA VAL A 226 -5.45 8.38 4.04
C VAL A 226 -6.41 7.20 4.04
N GLY A 227 -6.04 6.11 3.36
CA GLY A 227 -6.91 4.94 3.26
C GLY A 227 -6.15 3.62 3.16
N PHE A 228 -6.76 2.57 3.73
CA PHE A 228 -6.20 1.22 3.74
C PHE A 228 -7.25 0.19 3.40
N VAL A 229 -6.87 -0.83 2.62
CA VAL A 229 -7.71 -1.99 2.32
C VAL A 229 -7.16 -3.19 3.07
N THR A 230 -7.81 -3.59 4.14
CA THR A 230 -7.43 -4.77 4.91
C THR A 230 -8.23 -5.99 4.48
N ARG A 231 -7.62 -7.16 4.55
CA ARG A 231 -8.27 -8.44 4.30
C ARG A 231 -8.84 -8.98 5.60
N ALA A 232 -10.12 -9.35 5.58
CA ALA A 232 -10.78 -10.07 6.66
C ALA A 232 -10.44 -11.57 6.65
N PRO A 233 -10.70 -12.32 7.74
CA PRO A 233 -10.44 -13.76 7.82
C PRO A 233 -11.15 -14.62 6.76
N ASP A 234 -12.30 -14.18 6.28
CA ASP A 234 -13.11 -14.80 5.22
C ASP A 234 -12.68 -14.40 3.80
N ASP A 235 -11.55 -13.70 3.67
CA ASP A 235 -11.00 -13.18 2.42
C ASP A 235 -11.84 -12.07 1.74
N THR A 236 -12.80 -11.48 2.44
CA THR A 236 -13.41 -10.20 2.06
C THR A 236 -12.48 -9.03 2.39
N PHE A 237 -12.83 -7.83 1.95
CA PHE A 237 -11.98 -6.65 2.14
C PHE A 237 -12.75 -5.50 2.77
N LEU A 238 -12.05 -4.75 3.61
CA LEU A 238 -12.54 -3.51 4.19
C LEU A 238 -11.62 -2.35 3.76
N LEU A 239 -12.15 -1.43 2.97
CA LEU A 239 -11.53 -0.13 2.72
C LEU A 239 -11.95 0.83 3.84
N ARG A 240 -10.98 1.27 4.62
CA ARG A 240 -11.18 2.34 5.60
C ARG A 240 -10.52 3.61 5.09
N LEU A 241 -11.33 4.66 4.92
CA LEU A 241 -10.89 6.00 4.59
C LEU A 241 -10.98 6.88 5.84
N HIS A 242 -9.92 7.64 6.10
CA HIS A 242 -9.88 8.61 7.19
C HIS A 242 -10.34 9.99 6.71
N PRO A 243 -10.81 10.84 7.62
CA PRO A 243 -11.15 12.23 7.29
C PRO A 243 -10.01 12.93 6.54
N PRO A 244 -10.31 13.73 5.53
CA PRO A 244 -9.28 14.44 4.78
C PRO A 244 -8.43 15.34 5.67
N ILE A 245 -7.11 15.26 5.50
CA ILE A 245 -6.18 16.23 6.07
C ILE A 245 -6.18 17.43 5.12
N ASP A 246 -6.85 18.51 5.53
CA ASP A 246 -6.91 19.74 4.75
C ASP A 246 -5.68 20.63 5.09
N PRO A 247 -4.79 20.87 4.12
CA PRO A 247 -3.60 21.71 4.38
C PRO A 247 -3.93 23.17 4.72
N ALA A 248 -5.13 23.66 4.43
CA ALA A 248 -5.57 24.98 4.87
C ALA A 248 -5.82 25.05 6.38
N GLN A 249 -6.10 23.91 7.02
CA GLN A 249 -6.35 23.80 8.47
C GLN A 249 -5.12 23.32 9.24
N VAL A 250 -4.06 22.91 8.53
CA VAL A 250 -2.83 22.37 9.14
C VAL A 250 -1.65 23.22 8.69
N PRO A 251 -1.04 24.03 9.59
CA PRO A 251 -0.22 25.17 9.20
C PRO A 251 1.16 24.80 8.60
N THR A 252 1.67 23.59 8.89
CA THR A 252 3.03 23.21 8.47
C THR A 252 3.09 21.82 7.82
N GLU A 253 4.11 21.61 7.00
CA GLU A 253 4.39 20.29 6.41
C GLU A 253 4.62 19.23 7.50
N GLU A 254 5.29 19.62 8.59
CA GLU A 254 5.55 18.76 9.73
C GLU A 254 4.27 18.30 10.43
N ALA A 255 3.33 19.22 10.67
CA ALA A 255 2.05 18.89 11.30
C ALA A 255 1.17 18.00 10.39
N ILE A 256 1.24 18.17 9.07
CA ILE A 256 0.61 17.25 8.11
C ILE A 256 1.26 15.87 8.22
N GLN A 257 2.59 15.79 8.25
CA GLN A 257 3.33 14.53 8.37
C GLN A 257 3.03 13.81 9.69
N GLU A 258 2.87 14.54 10.78
CA GLU A 258 2.50 13.99 12.09
C GLU A 258 1.13 13.30 12.04
N LYS A 259 0.12 13.95 11.45
CA LYS A 259 -1.20 13.35 11.26
C LYS A 259 -1.14 12.10 10.38
N ILE A 260 -0.37 12.13 9.29
CA ILE A 260 -0.15 10.97 8.42
C ILE A 260 0.47 9.81 9.20
N ALA A 261 1.54 10.07 9.94
CA ALA A 261 2.24 9.04 10.72
C ALA A 261 1.33 8.41 11.77
N ALA A 262 0.58 9.22 12.52
CA ALA A 262 -0.35 8.73 13.54
C ALA A 262 -1.46 7.83 12.95
N ILE A 263 -2.01 8.20 11.80
CA ILE A 263 -3.03 7.38 11.10
C ILE A 263 -2.42 6.06 10.61
N MET A 264 -1.20 6.08 10.08
CA MET A 264 -0.50 4.86 9.63
C MET A 264 -0.16 3.94 10.81
N GLU A 265 0.34 4.50 11.92
CA GLU A 265 0.65 3.74 13.15
C GLU A 265 -0.60 3.04 13.67
N ASP A 266 -1.73 3.77 13.81
CA ASP A 266 -3.00 3.19 14.27
C ASP A 266 -3.48 2.05 13.35
N ALA A 267 -3.42 2.23 12.03
CA ALA A 267 -3.86 1.23 11.07
C ALA A 267 -2.98 -0.04 11.12
N ILE A 268 -1.67 0.13 11.12
CA ILE A 268 -0.70 -0.99 11.17
C ILE A 268 -0.78 -1.70 12.52
N ALA A 269 -0.95 -0.97 13.63
CA ALA A 269 -1.06 -1.53 14.96
C ALA A 269 -2.28 -2.46 15.12
N ARG A 270 -3.37 -2.21 14.41
CA ARG A 270 -4.60 -3.05 14.44
C ARG A 270 -4.41 -4.41 13.80
N ASP A 271 -3.63 -4.51 12.72
CA ASP A 271 -3.34 -5.78 12.03
C ASP A 271 -1.91 -5.81 11.47
N PRO A 272 -0.90 -5.87 12.34
CA PRO A 272 0.49 -5.74 11.93
C PRO A 272 0.96 -6.87 11.01
N CYS A 273 0.24 -8.00 10.97
CA CYS A 273 0.55 -9.11 10.07
C CYS A 273 0.25 -8.77 8.58
N GLN A 274 -0.50 -7.70 8.30
CA GLN A 274 -0.74 -7.24 6.93
C GLN A 274 0.22 -6.11 6.48
N TRP A 275 1.25 -5.77 7.26
CA TRP A 275 2.26 -4.81 6.86
C TRP A 275 3.44 -5.49 6.18
N PHE A 276 3.60 -5.26 4.86
CA PHE A 276 4.50 -6.03 3.99
C PHE A 276 5.89 -5.42 3.86
N ILE A 277 6.61 -5.30 4.97
CA ILE A 277 7.99 -4.81 5.02
C ILE A 277 8.93 -5.96 5.33
N PHE A 278 9.60 -6.46 4.30
CA PHE A 278 10.52 -7.61 4.36
C PHE A 278 11.99 -7.26 4.56
N ASP A 279 12.28 -5.98 4.80
CA ASP A 279 13.61 -5.44 5.15
C ASP A 279 13.54 -4.80 6.54
N PRO A 280 14.68 -4.59 7.24
CA PRO A 280 14.70 -3.78 8.44
C PRO A 280 14.13 -2.39 8.14
N PHE A 281 13.09 -2.01 8.86
CA PHE A 281 12.43 -0.71 8.66
C PHE A 281 13.13 0.40 9.44
N TRP A 282 13.59 0.08 10.63
CA TRP A 282 14.38 0.98 11.47
C TRP A 282 15.85 0.65 11.35
N PRO A 283 16.73 1.66 11.43
CA PRO A 283 18.17 1.41 11.52
C PRO A 283 18.47 0.54 12.76
N PRO A 284 19.56 -0.24 12.73
CA PRO A 284 19.98 -0.98 13.91
C PRO A 284 20.16 0.00 15.08
N SER A 285 19.75 -0.45 16.28
CA SER A 285 20.03 0.31 17.50
C SER A 285 21.53 0.49 17.67
N PRO A 286 22.03 1.68 18.05
CA PRO A 286 23.43 1.93 18.26
C PRO A 286 24.05 1.01 19.33
#